data_72ac84b58fb282969c5844684985e507
#
_entry.id   72ac84b58fb282969c5844684985e507
#
_cell.length_a   1.000
_cell.length_b   1.000
_cell.length_c   1.000
_cell.angle_alpha   90.00
_cell.angle_beta   90.00
_cell.angle_gamma   90.00
#
_symmetry.space_group_name_H-M   'P 1'
#
loop_
_entity.id
_entity.type
_entity.pdbx_description
1 polymer ?
#
loop_
_entity_poly.entity_id
_entity_poly.type
_entity_poly.pdbx_seq_one_letter_code
_entity_poly.pdbx_strand_id
1 'polypeptide(L)'
;FYGMFHVEQSVRGGGEVTPDLLREVLAEAGIPAFPGAAELLALHANEMLRWNRSIRLTAITDPVEVAVKHVADSLLLLRFAPFPGCILDFGSGAGYPGIPLALYLPGTRVTVLEASVKKCAFLSRTRGMLPLSNVDVVQARAEGRKRLPLPPHDHIVTRATASAAEV
;
A
#
# COMPACT_ATOMS: atom_id res chain seq x y z
N PHE A 1 -19.37 2.67 2.57
CA PHE A 1 -18.31 3.55 2.03
C PHE A 1 -18.03 3.27 0.55
N TYR A 2 -18.07 2.02 0.11
CA TYR A 2 -17.81 1.62 -1.29
C TYR A 2 -18.88 2.02 -2.31
N GLY A 3 -20.06 2.45 -1.89
CA GLY A 3 -21.18 2.82 -2.79
C GLY A 3 -21.20 4.28 -3.26
N MET A 4 -20.19 5.09 -2.89
CA MET A 4 -20.20 6.54 -3.13
C MET A 4 -19.21 7.00 -4.21
N PHE A 5 -18.40 6.10 -4.78
CA PHE A 5 -17.51 6.46 -5.88
C PHE A 5 -18.26 6.38 -7.21
N HIS A 6 -18.69 7.52 -7.73
CA HIS A 6 -19.18 7.69 -9.09
C HIS A 6 -18.02 8.06 -10.01
N VAL A 7 -17.07 7.14 -10.20
CA VAL A 7 -16.05 7.33 -11.23
C VAL A 7 -16.74 7.22 -12.58
N GLU A 8 -16.86 8.34 -13.29
CA GLU A 8 -17.51 8.38 -14.60
C GLU A 8 -16.90 7.33 -15.53
N GLN A 9 -17.76 6.69 -16.35
CA GLN A 9 -17.37 5.60 -17.27
C GLN A 9 -16.37 5.99 -18.36
N SER A 10 -15.86 7.22 -18.36
CA SER A 10 -14.85 7.73 -19.31
C SER A 10 -13.43 7.15 -19.12
N VAL A 11 -13.16 6.43 -18.02
CA VAL A 11 -11.85 5.79 -17.76
C VAL A 11 -11.82 4.32 -18.20
N ARG A 12 -12.60 3.95 -19.23
CA ARG A 12 -12.45 2.64 -19.88
C ARG A 12 -11.26 2.66 -20.85
N GLY A 13 -10.07 2.83 -20.32
CA GLY A 13 -8.83 2.77 -21.08
C GLY A 13 -7.89 1.73 -20.48
N GLY A 14 -7.87 0.54 -21.09
CA GLY A 14 -6.82 -0.48 -20.92
C GLY A 14 -6.48 -0.86 -19.48
N GLY A 15 -6.25 -2.10 -19.17
CA GLY A 15 -6.05 -2.67 -17.83
C GLY A 15 -4.94 -2.06 -16.91
N GLU A 16 -4.76 -0.74 -16.95
CA GLU A 16 -3.78 0.01 -16.15
C GLU A 16 -4.45 1.06 -15.26
N VAL A 17 -3.87 1.29 -14.10
CA VAL A 17 -4.24 2.39 -13.18
C VAL A 17 -3.55 3.66 -13.71
N THR A 18 -4.35 4.64 -14.16
CA THR A 18 -3.81 5.90 -14.67
C THR A 18 -3.66 6.94 -13.56
N PRO A 19 -2.71 7.91 -13.68
CA PRO A 19 -2.64 9.02 -12.73
C PRO A 19 -3.93 9.84 -12.65
N ASP A 20 -4.66 10.01 -13.77
CA ASP A 20 -5.92 10.76 -13.76
C ASP A 20 -7.01 10.06 -12.96
N LEU A 21 -7.16 8.74 -13.11
CA LEU A 21 -8.04 7.94 -12.26
C LEU A 21 -7.70 8.11 -10.77
N LEU A 22 -6.42 8.09 -10.43
CA LEU A 22 -6.01 8.26 -9.04
C LEU A 22 -6.28 9.67 -8.51
N ARG A 23 -6.08 10.72 -9.33
CA ARG A 23 -6.43 12.10 -8.94
C ARG A 23 -7.93 12.22 -8.62
N GLU A 24 -8.78 11.65 -9.47
CA GLU A 24 -10.23 11.62 -9.27
C GLU A 24 -10.60 10.88 -7.98
N VAL A 25 -10.13 9.65 -7.81
CA VAL A 25 -10.41 8.83 -6.63
C VAL A 25 -9.90 9.47 -5.33
N LEU A 26 -8.70 10.05 -5.34
CA LEU A 26 -8.14 10.72 -4.16
C LEU A 26 -8.92 12.00 -3.82
N ALA A 27 -9.34 12.77 -4.82
CA ALA A 27 -10.16 13.97 -4.63
C ALA A 27 -11.52 13.62 -4.03
N GLU A 28 -12.21 12.61 -4.54
CA GLU A 28 -13.48 12.11 -3.99
C GLU A 28 -13.33 11.59 -2.55
N ALA A 29 -12.21 10.93 -2.25
CA ALA A 29 -11.90 10.46 -0.91
C ALA A 29 -11.50 11.61 0.05
N GLY A 30 -11.33 12.84 -0.44
CA GLY A 30 -10.86 13.98 0.35
C GLY A 30 -9.42 13.82 0.82
N ILE A 31 -8.59 13.11 0.06
CA ILE A 31 -7.17 12.88 0.34
C ILE A 31 -6.33 13.92 -0.42
N PRO A 32 -5.60 14.82 0.27
CA PRO A 32 -4.78 15.80 -0.40
C PRO A 32 -3.62 15.12 -1.14
N ALA A 33 -3.44 15.46 -2.43
CA ALA A 33 -2.34 14.94 -3.22
C ALA A 33 -1.20 15.97 -3.31
N PHE A 34 0.03 15.54 -3.07
CA PHE A 34 1.22 16.32 -3.38
C PHE A 34 1.57 16.20 -4.88
N PRO A 35 2.35 17.16 -5.47
CA PRO A 35 2.77 17.06 -6.86
C PRO A 35 3.50 15.74 -7.15
N GLY A 36 3.03 14.98 -8.15
CA GLY A 36 3.58 13.69 -8.53
C GLY A 36 3.02 12.48 -7.75
N ALA A 37 2.15 12.69 -6.75
CA ALA A 37 1.60 11.61 -5.93
C ALA A 37 0.86 10.56 -6.78
N ALA A 38 -0.01 11.02 -7.68
CA ALA A 38 -0.81 10.13 -8.53
C ALA A 38 0.08 9.30 -9.47
N GLU A 39 1.15 9.87 -10.00
CA GLU A 39 2.13 9.19 -10.84
C GLU A 39 2.87 8.09 -10.07
N LEU A 40 3.34 8.37 -8.85
CA LEU A 40 4.03 7.41 -8.01
C LEU A 40 3.12 6.27 -7.57
N LEU A 41 1.88 6.58 -7.19
CA LEU A 41 0.88 5.59 -6.83
C LEU A 41 0.46 4.72 -8.02
N ALA A 42 0.32 5.32 -9.22
CA ALA A 42 0.05 4.59 -10.46
C ALA A 42 1.20 3.64 -10.81
N LEU A 43 2.44 4.09 -10.65
CA LEU A 43 3.62 3.26 -10.87
C LEU A 43 3.64 2.04 -9.94
N HIS A 44 3.33 2.22 -8.63
CA HIS A 44 3.20 1.11 -7.69
C HIS A 44 2.08 0.15 -8.09
N ALA A 45 0.88 0.68 -8.37
CA ALA A 45 -0.29 -0.13 -8.70
C ALA A 45 -0.08 -0.96 -9.97
N ASN A 46 0.49 -0.35 -11.02
CA ASN A 46 0.76 -1.04 -12.28
C ASN A 46 1.88 -2.08 -12.15
N GLU A 47 2.93 -1.80 -11.36
CA GLU A 47 3.95 -2.78 -11.04
C GLU A 47 3.35 -3.97 -10.29
N MET A 48 2.46 -3.72 -9.33
CA MET A 48 1.71 -4.77 -8.63
C MET A 48 0.88 -5.61 -9.60
N LEU A 49 0.11 -4.99 -10.50
CA LEU A 49 -0.70 -5.70 -11.51
C LEU A 49 0.18 -6.54 -12.45
N ARG A 50 1.34 -6.03 -12.84
CA ARG A 50 2.31 -6.75 -13.67
C ARG A 50 2.84 -8.00 -12.97
N TRP A 51 3.29 -7.88 -11.72
CA TRP A 51 3.79 -9.00 -10.93
C TRP A 51 2.69 -10.01 -10.57
N ASN A 52 1.45 -9.52 -10.40
CA ASN A 52 0.31 -10.37 -10.06
C ASN A 52 0.02 -11.45 -11.11
N ARG A 53 0.52 -11.27 -12.36
CA ARG A 53 0.43 -12.28 -13.42
C ARG A 53 1.29 -13.53 -13.13
N SER A 54 2.33 -13.38 -12.31
CA SER A 54 3.29 -14.46 -12.00
C SER A 54 3.25 -14.91 -10.55
N ILE A 55 2.93 -14.01 -9.62
CA ILE A 55 2.79 -14.31 -8.20
C ILE A 55 1.48 -13.71 -7.69
N ARG A 56 0.77 -14.45 -6.86
CA ARG A 56 -0.51 -13.98 -6.32
C ARG A 56 -0.29 -12.91 -5.25
N LEU A 57 -0.33 -11.64 -5.66
CA LEU A 57 -0.25 -10.47 -4.76
C LEU A 57 -1.62 -10.05 -4.26
N THR A 58 -2.62 -10.07 -5.14
CA THR A 58 -4.00 -9.66 -4.86
C THR A 58 -4.99 -10.41 -5.73
N ALA A 59 -6.25 -10.48 -5.30
CA ALA A 59 -7.38 -10.92 -6.13
C ALA A 59 -8.01 -9.76 -6.91
N ILE A 60 -7.73 -8.50 -6.54
CA ILE A 60 -8.29 -7.31 -7.16
C ILE A 60 -7.39 -6.90 -8.34
N THR A 61 -7.93 -6.94 -9.56
CA THR A 61 -7.19 -6.66 -10.80
C THR A 61 -7.83 -5.60 -11.67
N ASP A 62 -9.07 -5.21 -11.38
CA ASP A 62 -9.72 -4.08 -12.04
C ASP A 62 -9.07 -2.77 -11.61
N PRO A 63 -8.66 -1.88 -12.54
CA PRO A 63 -7.94 -0.65 -12.22
C PRO A 63 -8.69 0.29 -11.28
N VAL A 64 -10.01 0.41 -11.44
CA VAL A 64 -10.85 1.27 -10.57
C VAL A 64 -10.90 0.67 -9.18
N GLU A 65 -11.12 -0.65 -9.07
CA GLU A 65 -11.10 -1.32 -7.77
C GLU A 65 -9.74 -1.23 -7.09
N VAL A 66 -8.63 -1.31 -7.83
CA VAL A 66 -7.27 -1.12 -7.29
C VAL A 66 -7.10 0.31 -6.76
N ALA A 67 -7.52 1.32 -7.53
CA ALA A 67 -7.43 2.71 -7.11
C ALA A 67 -8.25 2.98 -5.83
N VAL A 68 -9.44 2.44 -5.73
CA VAL A 68 -10.33 2.63 -4.57
C VAL A 68 -9.91 1.73 -3.40
N LYS A 69 -9.91 0.40 -3.62
CA LYS A 69 -9.79 -0.59 -2.54
C LYS A 69 -8.35 -0.83 -2.07
N HIS A 70 -7.35 -0.45 -2.86
CA HIS A 70 -5.95 -0.55 -2.44
C HIS A 70 -5.36 0.82 -2.14
N VAL A 71 -5.42 1.77 -3.08
CA VAL A 71 -4.72 3.04 -2.92
C VAL A 71 -5.46 3.98 -1.97
N ALA A 72 -6.70 4.35 -2.29
CA ALA A 72 -7.45 5.31 -1.45
C ALA A 72 -7.73 4.75 -0.05
N ASP A 73 -8.12 3.48 0.06
CA ASP A 73 -8.36 2.82 1.35
C ASP A 73 -7.11 2.87 2.27
N SER A 74 -5.91 2.63 1.71
CA SER A 74 -4.65 2.77 2.44
C SER A 74 -4.42 4.19 2.96
N LEU A 75 -4.72 5.19 2.14
CA LEU A 75 -4.48 6.60 2.47
C LEU A 75 -5.56 7.21 3.36
N LEU A 76 -6.73 6.56 3.51
CA LEU A 76 -7.72 6.97 4.51
C LEU A 76 -7.18 6.90 5.95
N LEU A 77 -6.15 6.09 6.19
CA LEU A 77 -5.45 6.05 7.48
C LEU A 77 -4.83 7.40 7.85
N LEU A 78 -4.52 8.27 6.88
CA LEU A 78 -4.01 9.62 7.14
C LEU A 78 -4.98 10.50 7.95
N ARG A 79 -6.27 10.13 8.01
CA ARG A 79 -7.26 10.80 8.88
C ARG A 79 -6.95 10.65 10.36
N PHE A 80 -6.14 9.67 10.72
CA PHE A 80 -5.67 9.42 12.09
C PHE A 80 -4.26 9.98 12.34
N ALA A 81 -3.67 10.67 11.34
CA ALA A 81 -2.37 11.35 11.49
C ALA A 81 -2.44 12.45 12.57
N PRO A 82 -1.29 12.81 13.20
CA PRO A 82 0.05 12.35 12.83
C PRO A 82 0.38 10.94 13.32
N PHE A 83 1.31 10.27 12.61
CA PHE A 83 1.93 9.02 13.04
C PHE A 83 3.37 9.31 13.49
N PRO A 84 3.59 9.77 14.73
CA PRO A 84 4.96 10.01 15.23
C PRO A 84 5.71 8.69 15.35
N GLY A 85 7.02 8.71 15.05
CA GLY A 85 7.87 7.54 15.17
C GLY A 85 7.87 6.65 13.94
N CYS A 86 7.66 5.34 14.13
CA CYS A 86 7.77 4.36 13.06
C CYS A 86 6.51 3.47 12.96
N ILE A 87 6.21 3.07 11.73
CA ILE A 87 5.06 2.24 11.38
C ILE A 87 5.55 0.86 10.98
N LEU A 88 4.91 -0.20 11.49
CA LEU A 88 5.03 -1.56 10.99
C LEU A 88 3.79 -1.89 10.16
N ASP A 89 3.96 -2.15 8.87
CA ASP A 89 2.94 -2.76 8.02
C ASP A 89 3.08 -4.29 8.10
N PHE A 90 2.20 -4.90 8.88
CA PHE A 90 2.26 -6.32 9.20
C PHE A 90 1.53 -7.15 8.14
N GLY A 91 2.27 -8.02 7.45
CA GLY A 91 1.72 -8.81 6.34
C GLY A 91 1.46 -7.98 5.09
N SER A 92 2.41 -7.13 4.73
CA SER A 92 2.29 -6.11 3.68
C SER A 92 1.79 -6.61 2.33
N GLY A 93 2.03 -7.86 1.97
CA GLY A 93 1.58 -8.43 0.71
C GLY A 93 2.06 -7.67 -0.51
N ALA A 94 1.15 -6.93 -1.15
CA ALA A 94 1.44 -6.04 -2.27
C ALA A 94 1.91 -4.63 -1.82
N GLY A 95 2.25 -4.44 -0.56
CA GLY A 95 2.71 -3.16 -0.01
C GLY A 95 1.59 -2.21 0.41
N TYR A 96 0.38 -2.72 0.62
CA TYR A 96 -0.74 -1.94 1.09
C TYR A 96 -1.12 -2.29 2.54
N PRO A 97 -1.17 -1.31 3.46
CA PRO A 97 -1.11 0.15 3.24
C PRO A 97 0.29 0.78 3.28
N GLY A 98 1.35 0.05 3.59
CA GLY A 98 2.67 0.60 3.93
C GLY A 98 3.31 1.48 2.85
N ILE A 99 3.31 1.08 1.58
CA ILE A 99 3.93 1.85 0.49
C ILE A 99 3.21 3.18 0.24
N PRO A 100 1.87 3.24 0.07
CA PRO A 100 1.15 4.51 -0.01
C PRO A 100 1.41 5.42 1.19
N LEU A 101 1.40 4.89 2.41
CA LEU A 101 1.68 5.66 3.63
C LEU A 101 3.12 6.22 3.61
N ALA A 102 4.11 5.43 3.21
CA ALA A 102 5.49 5.87 3.15
C ALA A 102 5.70 7.01 2.14
N LEU A 103 4.98 7.01 1.02
CA LEU A 103 5.01 8.11 0.03
C LEU A 103 4.44 9.41 0.61
N TYR A 104 3.40 9.33 1.45
CA TYR A 104 2.74 10.49 2.05
C TYR A 104 3.39 10.97 3.34
N LEU A 105 4.19 10.12 3.98
CA LEU A 105 4.83 10.38 5.27
C LEU A 105 6.36 10.24 5.14
N PRO A 106 7.05 11.08 4.35
CA PRO A 106 8.48 10.91 4.08
C PRO A 106 9.36 11.02 5.32
N GLY A 107 8.87 11.68 6.38
CA GLY A 107 9.54 11.78 7.68
C GLY A 107 9.30 10.59 8.63
N THR A 108 8.42 9.66 8.27
CA THR A 108 8.07 8.49 9.09
C THR A 108 8.73 7.23 8.51
N ARG A 109 9.46 6.48 9.34
CA ARG A 109 10.00 5.19 8.92
C ARG A 109 8.87 4.16 8.83
N VAL A 110 8.80 3.44 7.72
CA VAL A 110 7.82 2.36 7.49
C VAL A 110 8.56 1.05 7.28
N THR A 111 8.29 0.06 8.13
CA THR A 111 8.77 -1.31 7.95
C THR A 111 7.66 -2.13 7.34
N VAL A 112 7.88 -2.67 6.14
CA VAL A 112 6.96 -3.60 5.49
C VAL A 112 7.42 -5.03 5.79
N LEU A 113 6.61 -5.75 6.57
CA LEU A 113 6.88 -7.12 7.01
C LEU A 113 6.07 -8.11 6.18
N GLU A 114 6.74 -9.07 5.56
CA GLU A 114 6.09 -10.10 4.75
C GLU A 114 6.82 -11.45 4.90
N ALA A 115 6.07 -12.54 4.96
CA ALA A 115 6.64 -13.88 5.12
C ALA A 115 7.11 -14.52 3.80
N SER A 116 6.46 -14.16 2.69
CA SER A 116 6.72 -14.76 1.38
C SER A 116 7.94 -14.14 0.70
N VAL A 117 8.95 -14.96 0.40
CA VAL A 117 10.15 -14.55 -0.36
C VAL A 117 9.79 -13.84 -1.66
N LYS A 118 8.81 -14.38 -2.41
CA LYS A 118 8.38 -13.81 -3.70
C LYS A 118 7.75 -12.41 -3.52
N LYS A 119 6.94 -12.22 -2.48
CA LYS A 119 6.33 -10.92 -2.17
C LYS A 119 7.37 -9.93 -1.65
N CYS A 120 8.34 -10.37 -0.85
CA CYS A 120 9.47 -9.53 -0.43
C CYS A 120 10.32 -9.08 -1.63
N ALA A 121 10.52 -9.92 -2.64
CA ALA A 121 11.20 -9.53 -3.87
C ALA A 121 10.43 -8.43 -4.62
N PHE A 122 9.11 -8.53 -4.70
CA PHE A 122 8.24 -7.47 -5.23
C PHE A 122 8.39 -6.17 -4.42
N LEU A 123 8.28 -6.22 -3.10
CA LEU A 123 8.42 -5.05 -2.21
C LEU A 123 9.80 -4.37 -2.36
N SER A 124 10.86 -5.16 -2.45
CA SER A 124 12.22 -4.66 -2.67
C SER A 124 12.37 -3.98 -4.04
N ARG A 125 11.74 -4.55 -5.07
CA ARG A 125 11.67 -3.96 -6.40
C ARG A 125 10.92 -2.62 -6.36
N THR A 126 9.76 -2.58 -5.71
CA THR A 126 8.93 -1.37 -5.55
C THR A 126 9.71 -0.28 -4.82
N ARG A 127 10.39 -0.62 -3.71
CA ARG A 127 11.27 0.31 -2.99
C ARG A 127 12.36 0.91 -3.88
N GLY A 128 12.94 0.10 -4.77
CA GLY A 128 13.99 0.57 -5.68
C GLY A 128 13.48 1.44 -6.84
N MET A 129 12.20 1.37 -7.16
CA MET A 129 11.57 2.14 -8.25
C MET A 129 10.99 3.48 -7.78
N LEU A 130 10.62 3.58 -6.51
CA LEU A 130 9.96 4.73 -5.91
C LEU A 130 10.91 5.48 -4.96
N PRO A 131 10.69 6.76 -4.66
CA PRO A 131 11.51 7.53 -3.72
C PRO A 131 11.23 7.14 -2.26
N LEU A 132 11.49 5.88 -1.90
CA LEU A 132 11.15 5.24 -0.63
C LEU A 132 12.39 5.02 0.24
N SER A 133 13.15 6.08 0.50
CA SER A 133 14.31 6.02 1.42
C SER A 133 13.93 5.71 2.87
N ASN A 134 12.66 5.93 3.22
CA ASN A 134 12.07 5.70 4.54
C ASN A 134 11.42 4.31 4.69
N VAL A 135 11.57 3.41 3.73
CA VAL A 135 10.98 2.06 3.77
C VAL A 135 12.05 1.00 4.01
N ASP A 136 11.80 0.13 4.98
CA ASP A 136 12.55 -1.10 5.20
C ASP A 136 11.70 -2.32 4.86
N VAL A 137 12.24 -3.22 4.02
CA VAL A 137 11.58 -4.49 3.68
C VAL A 137 12.15 -5.59 4.55
N VAL A 138 11.31 -6.24 5.35
CA VAL A 138 11.72 -7.31 6.25
C VAL A 138 10.98 -8.60 5.91
N GLN A 139 11.75 -9.66 5.61
CA GLN A 139 11.21 -10.98 5.44
C GLN A 139 11.19 -11.70 6.79
N ALA A 140 10.01 -11.87 7.37
CA ALA A 140 9.82 -12.70 8.54
C ALA A 140 8.39 -13.22 8.63
N ARG A 141 8.21 -14.33 9.33
CA ARG A 141 6.91 -14.87 9.68
C ARG A 141 6.70 -14.73 11.18
N ALA A 142 5.60 -14.14 11.58
CA ALA A 142 5.17 -14.17 12.98
C ALA A 142 4.60 -15.56 13.28
N GLU A 143 5.20 -16.27 14.23
CA GLU A 143 4.77 -17.61 14.66
C GLU A 143 4.62 -17.62 16.18
N GLY A 144 3.40 -17.67 16.64
CA GLY A 144 3.08 -17.74 18.05
C GLY A 144 3.68 -16.58 18.86
N ARG A 145 4.28 -16.89 20.03
CA ARG A 145 4.89 -15.89 20.92
C ARG A 145 6.37 -15.60 20.63
N LYS A 146 6.89 -16.02 19.49
CA LYS A 146 8.29 -15.73 19.14
C LYS A 146 8.43 -14.24 18.82
N ARG A 147 9.37 -13.60 19.51
CA ARG A 147 9.71 -12.20 19.24
C ARG A 147 10.31 -12.07 17.84
N LEU A 148 9.72 -11.20 17.02
CA LEU A 148 10.30 -10.85 15.72
C LEU A 148 11.62 -10.08 15.92
N PRO A 149 12.61 -10.26 15.03
CA PRO A 149 13.88 -9.54 15.07
C PRO A 149 13.68 -8.11 14.52
N LEU A 150 12.74 -7.37 15.10
CA LEU A 150 12.40 -6.01 14.74
C LEU A 150 12.62 -5.08 15.92
N PRO A 151 13.03 -3.83 15.67
CA PRO A 151 12.99 -2.80 16.69
C PRO A 151 11.53 -2.55 17.11
N PRO A 152 11.31 -1.92 18.27
CA PRO A 152 9.97 -1.45 18.63
C PRO A 152 9.41 -0.51 17.57
N HIS A 153 8.11 -0.61 17.31
CA HIS A 153 7.35 0.28 16.43
C HIS A 153 6.26 0.97 17.24
N ASP A 154 5.96 2.21 16.86
CA ASP A 154 4.96 3.02 17.56
C ASP A 154 3.55 2.72 17.07
N HIS A 155 3.44 2.32 15.79
CA HIS A 155 2.17 2.01 15.14
C HIS A 155 2.27 0.70 14.37
N ILE A 156 1.21 -0.10 14.43
CA ILE A 156 1.06 -1.30 13.61
C ILE A 156 -0.17 -1.09 12.73
N VAL A 157 0.03 -1.26 11.43
CA VAL A 157 -1.05 -1.31 10.44
C VAL A 157 -1.07 -2.69 9.82
N THR A 158 -2.25 -3.20 9.53
CA THR A 158 -2.42 -4.51 8.89
C THR A 158 -3.69 -4.53 8.09
N ARG A 159 -3.71 -5.30 7.01
CA ARG A 159 -4.89 -5.51 6.18
C ARG A 159 -5.01 -6.96 5.77
N ALA A 160 -6.13 -7.61 6.19
CA ALA A 160 -6.52 -8.96 5.78
C ALA A 160 -5.46 -10.07 6.01
N THR A 161 -4.64 -9.96 7.07
CA THR A 161 -3.58 -10.94 7.35
C THR A 161 -3.95 -11.94 8.42
N ALA A 162 -4.72 -11.51 9.45
CA ALA A 162 -5.13 -12.35 10.58
C ALA A 162 -6.29 -11.68 11.33
N SER A 163 -6.89 -12.38 12.29
CA SER A 163 -7.81 -11.74 13.23
C SER A 163 -7.05 -10.76 14.14
N ALA A 164 -7.72 -9.72 14.64
CA ALA A 164 -7.11 -8.75 15.55
C ALA A 164 -6.53 -9.38 16.84
N ALA A 165 -6.96 -10.61 17.18
CA ALA A 165 -6.44 -11.37 18.32
C ALA A 165 -5.11 -12.10 18.02
N GLU A 166 -4.69 -12.16 16.74
CA GLU A 166 -3.49 -12.87 16.27
C GLU A 166 -2.36 -11.92 15.89
N VAL A 167 -2.62 -10.60 15.89
CA VAL A 167 -1.66 -9.52 15.63
C VAL A 167 -1.27 -8.88 16.95
#